data_a8a4450b243b7762b61a172adf16bf54
#
_entry.id   a8a4450b243b7762b61a172adf16bf54
#
_cell.length_a   1.000
_cell.length_b   1.000
_cell.length_c   1.000
_cell.angle_alpha   90.00
_cell.angle_beta   90.00
_cell.angle_gamma   90.00
#
_symmetry.space_group_name_H-M   'P 1'
#
loop_
_entity.id
_entity.type
_entity.pdbx_description
1 polymer ?
#
loop_
_entity_poly.entity_id
_entity_poly.type
_entity_poly.pdbx_seq_one_letter_code
_entity_poly.pdbx_strand_id
1 'polypeptide(L)'
;MTNPIKLASLFYTSGGSDKEYHAQIEASGVGYVVNFQYGRRGGTLTEGTKTKAPVSLEKAEDAFEKVIKEKMAKGYTMDTGGQLYQTVTDKEFTGILPQLLNEMDKAQVPVLIGDDNWVVQEKQDGNRRMMDQASESELVLSINRKGLRVGLPKETADALAPLAKFAPWRLDGELVGTIFFVFDVLEWQGVDTTTETVAQRLERLEVVKALLPKGLARVVYTARTAQEKQALLDKVRADKGEGVVFKRLAAVYTPGRPASGGDQLKHKFVDTATFVVTSHSADRRSVQLGLSDVSRDLGSVT
;
A
#
# COMPACT_ATOMS: atom_id res chain seq x y z
N MET A 1 -21.10 -16.93 10.62
CA MET A 1 -21.06 -15.45 10.65
C MET A 1 -22.49 -14.96 10.51
N THR A 2 -22.99 -14.22 11.46
CA THR A 2 -24.34 -13.62 11.39
C THR A 2 -24.28 -12.44 10.43
N ASN A 3 -25.19 -12.37 9.46
CA ASN A 3 -25.30 -11.20 8.59
C ASN A 3 -25.62 -9.96 9.42
N PRO A 4 -24.95 -8.82 9.18
CA PRO A 4 -25.26 -7.58 9.87
C PRO A 4 -26.68 -7.12 9.55
N ILE A 5 -27.39 -6.59 10.54
CA ILE A 5 -28.76 -6.07 10.38
C ILE A 5 -28.75 -4.76 9.59
N LYS A 6 -27.74 -3.94 9.80
CA LYS A 6 -27.51 -2.66 9.12
C LYS A 6 -26.03 -2.46 8.90
N LEU A 7 -25.63 -2.00 7.72
CA LEU A 7 -24.24 -1.73 7.33
C LEU A 7 -24.17 -0.39 6.61
N ALA A 8 -23.14 0.39 6.89
CA ALA A 8 -22.78 1.58 6.12
C ALA A 8 -21.27 1.66 5.93
N SER A 9 -20.87 2.02 4.71
CA SER A 9 -19.48 2.28 4.33
C SER A 9 -19.35 3.75 3.93
N LEU A 10 -18.39 4.42 4.52
CA LEU A 10 -18.12 5.84 4.31
C LEU A 10 -16.67 6.03 3.90
N PHE A 11 -16.43 6.94 2.96
CA PHE A 11 -15.14 7.20 2.37
C PHE A 11 -14.79 8.67 2.45
N TYR A 12 -13.50 8.96 2.67
CA TYR A 12 -12.97 10.31 2.74
C TYR A 12 -11.69 10.41 1.93
N THR A 13 -11.71 11.29 0.93
CA THR A 13 -10.53 11.58 0.09
C THR A 13 -10.32 13.08 0.06
N SER A 14 -9.22 13.57 0.63
CA SER A 14 -8.83 14.98 0.59
C SER A 14 -7.35 15.14 0.95
N GLY A 15 -6.62 16.00 0.24
CA GLY A 15 -5.25 16.39 0.58
C GLY A 15 -4.26 15.24 0.75
N GLY A 16 -4.32 14.20 -0.11
CA GLY A 16 -3.49 13.01 -0.01
C GLY A 16 -3.94 11.99 1.05
N SER A 17 -5.03 12.27 1.75
CA SER A 17 -5.67 11.35 2.70
C SER A 17 -6.78 10.57 2.00
N ASP A 18 -6.69 9.24 2.01
CA ASP A 18 -7.72 8.33 1.51
C ASP A 18 -8.08 7.35 2.63
N LYS A 19 -9.30 7.47 3.17
CA LYS A 19 -9.75 6.76 4.37
C LYS A 19 -11.11 6.12 4.14
N GLU A 20 -11.32 5.01 4.83
CA GLU A 20 -12.60 4.32 4.90
C GLU A 20 -13.05 4.14 6.35
N TYR A 21 -14.35 4.11 6.54
CA TYR A 21 -15.01 3.87 7.80
C TYR A 21 -16.26 3.02 7.56
N HIS A 22 -16.32 1.84 8.16
CA HIS A 22 -17.44 0.92 8.06
C HIS A 22 -18.10 0.83 9.43
N ALA A 23 -19.42 0.91 9.48
CA ALA A 23 -20.19 0.70 10.70
C ALA A 23 -21.26 -0.37 10.44
N GLN A 24 -21.52 -1.20 11.42
CA GLN A 24 -22.52 -2.27 11.31
C GLN A 24 -23.21 -2.52 12.64
N ILE A 25 -24.49 -2.94 12.56
CA ILE A 25 -25.26 -3.43 13.68
C ILE A 25 -25.27 -4.95 13.62
N GLU A 26 -24.83 -5.59 14.68
CA GLU A 26 -24.79 -7.05 14.80
C GLU A 26 -25.58 -7.51 16.03
N ALA A 27 -26.20 -8.69 15.90
CA ALA A 27 -26.82 -9.35 17.06
C ALA A 27 -25.73 -9.86 18.02
N SER A 28 -25.91 -9.64 19.31
CA SER A 28 -24.98 -10.06 20.36
C SER A 28 -25.78 -10.50 21.61
N GLY A 29 -25.86 -11.81 21.84
CA GLY A 29 -26.70 -12.37 22.90
C GLY A 29 -28.16 -12.02 22.71
N VAL A 30 -28.75 -11.39 23.72
CA VAL A 30 -30.18 -10.96 23.70
C VAL A 30 -30.37 -9.53 23.20
N GLY A 31 -29.36 -8.91 22.65
CA GLY A 31 -29.38 -7.52 22.16
C GLY A 31 -28.54 -7.30 20.92
N TYR A 32 -28.14 -6.05 20.71
CA TYR A 32 -27.42 -5.60 19.53
C TYR A 32 -26.21 -4.75 19.90
N VAL A 33 -25.15 -4.84 19.11
CA VAL A 33 -23.94 -4.00 19.24
C VAL A 33 -23.71 -3.24 17.94
N VAL A 34 -23.10 -2.06 18.07
CA VAL A 34 -22.66 -1.26 16.91
C VAL A 34 -21.15 -1.34 16.83
N ASN A 35 -20.68 -2.14 15.90
CA ASN A 35 -19.26 -2.29 15.61
C ASN A 35 -18.84 -1.36 14.46
N PHE A 36 -17.57 -0.95 14.45
CA PHE A 36 -17.02 -0.16 13.38
C PHE A 36 -15.56 -0.55 13.08
N GLN A 37 -15.17 -0.29 11.86
CA GLN A 37 -13.82 -0.44 11.37
C GLN A 37 -13.42 0.83 10.64
N TYR A 38 -12.15 1.24 10.74
CA TYR A 38 -11.67 2.42 10.03
C TYR A 38 -10.17 2.35 9.77
N GLY A 39 -9.74 3.04 8.73
CA GLY A 39 -8.34 3.11 8.38
C GLY A 39 -8.09 3.85 7.08
N ARG A 40 -6.89 3.70 6.55
CA ARG A 40 -6.59 4.11 5.19
C ARG A 40 -7.27 3.13 4.23
N ARG A 41 -7.88 3.63 3.16
CA ARG A 41 -8.58 2.82 2.16
C ARG A 41 -7.65 1.74 1.59
N GLY A 42 -8.14 0.48 1.55
CA GLY A 42 -7.35 -0.69 1.14
C GLY A 42 -6.20 -1.06 2.10
N GLY A 43 -6.19 -0.51 3.32
CA GLY A 43 -5.23 -0.84 4.37
C GLY A 43 -5.79 -1.79 5.44
N THR A 44 -4.99 -2.10 6.45
CA THR A 44 -5.48 -2.80 7.64
C THR A 44 -6.35 -1.85 8.47
N LEU A 45 -7.59 -2.28 8.75
CA LEU A 45 -8.53 -1.47 9.50
C LEU A 45 -8.37 -1.67 11.00
N THR A 46 -8.61 -0.60 11.74
CA THR A 46 -8.73 -0.62 13.21
C THR A 46 -10.19 -0.83 13.56
N GLU A 47 -10.46 -1.76 14.46
CA GLU A 47 -11.81 -2.09 14.92
C GLU A 47 -12.16 -1.41 16.23
N GLY A 48 -13.46 -1.29 16.48
CA GLY A 48 -14.00 -0.82 17.74
C GLY A 48 -15.51 -1.00 17.82
N THR A 49 -16.06 -0.77 19.00
CA THR A 49 -17.50 -0.79 19.22
C THR A 49 -17.98 0.52 19.83
N LYS A 50 -19.18 0.96 19.46
CA LYS A 50 -19.84 2.16 20.00
C LYS A 50 -20.72 1.85 21.20
N THR A 51 -21.15 0.61 21.35
CA THR A 51 -21.96 0.13 22.46
C THR A 51 -21.09 -0.69 23.42
N LYS A 52 -20.98 -0.25 24.69
CA LYS A 52 -20.16 -0.96 25.71
C LYS A 52 -20.72 -2.34 26.08
N ALA A 53 -22.01 -2.55 25.87
CA ALA A 53 -22.75 -3.78 26.10
C ALA A 53 -23.87 -3.89 25.06
N PRO A 54 -24.44 -5.09 24.82
CA PRO A 54 -25.61 -5.24 23.97
C PRO A 54 -26.78 -4.37 24.44
N VAL A 55 -27.42 -3.69 23.48
CA VAL A 55 -28.55 -2.76 23.72
C VAL A 55 -29.76 -3.19 22.89
N SER A 56 -30.92 -2.53 23.07
CA SER A 56 -32.07 -2.74 22.20
C SER A 56 -31.75 -2.33 20.75
N LEU A 57 -32.49 -2.88 19.78
CA LEU A 57 -32.31 -2.53 18.37
C LEU A 57 -32.44 -1.02 18.13
N GLU A 58 -33.45 -0.38 18.71
CA GLU A 58 -33.69 1.07 18.63
C GLU A 58 -32.44 1.87 19.09
N LYS A 59 -31.88 1.53 20.25
CA LYS A 59 -30.67 2.20 20.77
C LYS A 59 -29.41 1.92 19.90
N ALA A 60 -29.35 0.74 19.31
CA ALA A 60 -28.28 0.42 18.37
C ALA A 60 -28.40 1.23 17.07
N GLU A 61 -29.63 1.40 16.55
CA GLU A 61 -29.90 2.24 15.38
C GLU A 61 -29.58 3.71 15.64
N ASP A 62 -29.96 4.25 16.79
CA ASP A 62 -29.61 5.61 17.20
C ASP A 62 -28.11 5.82 17.28
N ALA A 63 -27.39 4.88 17.89
CA ALA A 63 -25.92 4.92 17.96
C ALA A 63 -25.26 4.82 16.59
N PHE A 64 -25.77 3.98 15.72
CA PHE A 64 -25.32 3.82 14.35
C PHE A 64 -25.52 5.10 13.53
N GLU A 65 -26.73 5.68 13.54
CA GLU A 65 -27.03 6.91 12.80
C GLU A 65 -26.22 8.10 13.30
N LYS A 66 -26.03 8.20 14.63
CA LYS A 66 -25.16 9.23 15.21
C LYS A 66 -23.75 9.16 14.68
N VAL A 67 -23.17 7.95 14.59
CA VAL A 67 -21.82 7.74 14.05
C VAL A 67 -21.75 8.13 12.59
N ILE A 68 -22.74 7.75 11.77
CA ILE A 68 -22.79 8.10 10.35
C ILE A 68 -22.84 9.63 10.19
N LYS A 69 -23.74 10.32 10.92
CA LYS A 69 -23.83 11.79 10.90
C LYS A 69 -22.52 12.47 11.31
N GLU A 70 -21.87 11.98 12.39
CA GLU A 70 -20.56 12.49 12.84
C GLU A 70 -19.46 12.35 11.77
N LYS A 71 -19.45 11.27 11.02
CA LYS A 71 -18.48 11.03 9.96
C LYS A 71 -18.78 11.89 8.73
N MET A 72 -20.04 11.98 8.32
CA MET A 72 -20.44 12.85 7.22
C MET A 72 -20.11 14.33 7.51
N ALA A 73 -20.32 14.79 8.74
CA ALA A 73 -19.94 16.13 9.17
C ALA A 73 -18.40 16.38 9.10
N LYS A 74 -17.60 15.32 9.12
CA LYS A 74 -16.13 15.37 8.92
C LYS A 74 -15.71 15.21 7.45
N GLY A 75 -16.64 15.27 6.51
CA GLY A 75 -16.39 15.19 5.08
C GLY A 75 -16.36 13.78 4.50
N TYR A 76 -16.74 12.76 5.28
CA TYR A 76 -16.95 11.43 4.71
C TYR A 76 -18.23 11.41 3.89
N THR A 77 -18.22 10.67 2.79
CA THR A 77 -19.38 10.48 1.91
C THR A 77 -19.73 8.99 1.83
N MET A 78 -21.02 8.67 1.68
CA MET A 78 -21.41 7.34 1.23
C MET A 78 -21.03 7.23 -0.23
N ASP A 79 -20.13 6.31 -0.56
CA ASP A 79 -19.78 6.08 -1.94
C ASP A 79 -20.99 5.43 -2.66
N THR A 80 -21.48 6.12 -3.66
CA THR A 80 -22.56 5.60 -4.51
C THR A 80 -22.05 4.54 -5.48
N GLY A 81 -20.74 4.33 -5.61
CA GLY A 81 -20.12 3.31 -6.45
C GLY A 81 -20.19 1.89 -5.87
N GLY A 82 -20.57 1.72 -4.61
CA GLY A 82 -20.92 0.43 -3.97
C GLY A 82 -19.82 -0.64 -3.99
N GLN A 83 -18.57 -0.29 -4.24
CA GLN A 83 -17.46 -1.23 -4.35
C GLN A 83 -16.97 -1.64 -2.96
N LEU A 84 -17.24 -2.87 -2.57
CA LEU A 84 -16.75 -3.45 -1.33
C LEU A 84 -15.24 -3.74 -1.47
N TYR A 85 -14.45 -3.19 -0.57
CA TYR A 85 -13.06 -3.60 -0.38
C TYR A 85 -13.03 -4.96 0.34
N GLN A 86 -12.03 -5.78 0.03
CA GLN A 86 -11.71 -6.89 0.92
C GLN A 86 -11.19 -6.30 2.24
N THR A 87 -12.03 -6.32 3.25
CA THR A 87 -11.63 -5.91 4.61
C THR A 87 -11.07 -7.11 5.34
N VAL A 88 -9.97 -6.90 6.04
CA VAL A 88 -9.37 -7.91 6.92
C VAL A 88 -9.37 -7.36 8.33
N THR A 89 -10.09 -8.04 9.22
CA THR A 89 -10.21 -7.67 10.62
C THR A 89 -9.05 -8.21 11.45
N ASP A 90 -8.57 -9.41 11.11
CA ASP A 90 -7.49 -10.08 11.82
C ASP A 90 -6.14 -9.84 11.13
N LYS A 91 -5.14 -9.53 11.93
CA LYS A 91 -3.75 -9.35 11.47
C LYS A 91 -3.07 -10.70 11.33
N GLU A 92 -3.53 -11.51 10.39
CA GLU A 92 -2.94 -12.80 10.10
C GLU A 92 -1.55 -12.64 9.49
N PHE A 93 -0.55 -13.28 10.11
CA PHE A 93 0.81 -13.34 9.57
C PHE A 93 0.90 -14.49 8.56
N THR A 94 1.25 -14.16 7.32
CA THR A 94 1.30 -15.13 6.21
C THR A 94 2.62 -15.88 6.12
N GLY A 95 3.66 -15.46 6.84
CA GLY A 95 5.02 -15.98 6.69
C GLY A 95 5.78 -15.40 5.48
N ILE A 96 5.11 -14.67 4.60
CA ILE A 96 5.68 -14.10 3.39
C ILE A 96 6.21 -12.69 3.68
N LEU A 97 7.50 -12.47 3.52
CA LEU A 97 8.16 -11.19 3.78
C LEU A 97 8.73 -10.60 2.49
N PRO A 98 8.52 -9.30 2.24
CA PRO A 98 9.15 -8.63 1.09
C PRO A 98 10.63 -8.36 1.34
N GLN A 99 11.38 -8.26 0.25
CA GLN A 99 12.73 -7.69 0.27
C GLN A 99 12.62 -6.18 0.54
N LEU A 100 13.36 -5.69 1.55
CA LEU A 100 13.39 -4.29 1.94
C LEU A 100 14.71 -3.64 1.53
N LEU A 101 14.64 -2.38 1.14
CA LEU A 101 15.73 -1.64 0.51
C LEU A 101 16.46 -0.77 1.52
N ASN A 102 17.79 -0.73 1.45
CA ASN A 102 18.60 0.30 2.07
C ASN A 102 18.70 1.53 1.15
N GLU A 103 18.95 2.67 1.74
CA GLU A 103 19.26 3.90 1.03
C GLU A 103 20.71 3.87 0.54
N MET A 104 20.92 4.33 -0.69
CA MET A 104 22.24 4.44 -1.26
C MET A 104 22.82 5.86 -1.09
N ASP A 105 24.14 5.98 -1.06
CA ASP A 105 24.80 7.26 -1.12
C ASP A 105 24.56 7.94 -2.48
N LYS A 106 24.28 9.24 -2.46
CA LYS A 106 24.11 10.04 -3.69
C LYS A 106 25.31 9.95 -4.64
N ALA A 107 26.52 9.82 -4.09
CA ALA A 107 27.74 9.64 -4.89
C ALA A 107 27.79 8.34 -5.71
N GLN A 108 27.03 7.31 -5.32
CA GLN A 108 26.95 6.04 -6.04
C GLN A 108 26.03 6.11 -7.26
N VAL A 109 25.11 7.09 -7.32
CA VAL A 109 24.10 7.17 -8.40
C VAL A 109 24.73 7.21 -9.79
N PRO A 110 25.68 8.12 -10.11
CA PRO A 110 26.29 8.14 -11.45
C PRO A 110 27.06 6.87 -11.77
N VAL A 111 27.66 6.22 -10.77
CA VAL A 111 28.38 4.95 -10.96
C VAL A 111 27.41 3.85 -11.39
N LEU A 112 26.27 3.69 -10.68
CA LEU A 112 25.28 2.65 -11.01
C LEU A 112 24.46 2.97 -12.28
N ILE A 113 24.36 4.24 -12.67
CA ILE A 113 23.81 4.62 -13.97
C ILE A 113 24.70 4.07 -15.10
N GLY A 114 26.02 4.19 -14.95
CA GLY A 114 27.00 3.69 -15.93
C GLY A 114 27.23 2.17 -15.90
N ASP A 115 26.75 1.46 -14.90
CA ASP A 115 27.01 0.01 -14.73
C ASP A 115 25.86 -0.83 -15.32
N ASP A 116 26.14 -1.57 -16.39
CA ASP A 116 25.16 -2.43 -17.08
C ASP A 116 24.70 -3.64 -16.25
N ASN A 117 25.34 -3.93 -15.12
CA ASN A 117 24.87 -4.95 -14.18
C ASN A 117 23.69 -4.47 -13.31
N TRP A 118 23.30 -3.20 -13.42
CA TRP A 118 22.21 -2.62 -12.66
C TRP A 118 21.11 -2.07 -13.58
N VAL A 119 19.88 -2.25 -13.15
CA VAL A 119 18.70 -1.65 -13.77
C VAL A 119 18.03 -0.67 -12.80
N VAL A 120 17.21 0.22 -13.34
CA VAL A 120 16.52 1.25 -12.55
C VAL A 120 15.02 1.18 -12.80
N GLN A 121 14.25 1.29 -11.72
CA GLN A 121 12.79 1.43 -11.73
C GLN A 121 12.39 2.68 -10.94
N GLU A 122 11.28 3.31 -11.31
CA GLU A 122 10.69 4.36 -10.51
C GLU A 122 10.25 3.82 -9.14
N LYS A 123 10.56 4.56 -8.08
CA LYS A 123 10.06 4.27 -6.74
C LYS A 123 8.69 4.89 -6.55
N GLN A 124 7.67 4.05 -6.58
CA GLN A 124 6.29 4.47 -6.36
C GLN A 124 6.06 4.85 -4.88
N ASP A 125 5.32 5.94 -4.66
CA ASP A 125 4.96 6.42 -3.32
C ASP A 125 3.58 5.91 -2.91
N GLY A 126 3.55 4.79 -2.21
CA GLY A 126 2.31 4.13 -1.84
C GLY A 126 2.45 3.20 -0.66
N ASN A 127 1.72 2.11 -0.71
CA ASN A 127 1.78 1.03 0.26
C ASN A 127 2.34 -0.24 -0.38
N ARG A 128 3.48 -0.75 0.13
CA ARG A 128 4.01 -2.04 -0.33
C ARG A 128 2.96 -3.12 -0.19
N ARG A 129 2.75 -3.86 -1.27
CA ARG A 129 1.86 -5.01 -1.31
C ARG A 129 2.53 -6.15 -2.09
N MET A 130 2.41 -7.35 -1.54
CA MET A 130 2.53 -8.56 -2.33
C MET A 130 1.11 -9.06 -2.58
N MET A 131 0.80 -9.37 -3.82
CA MET A 131 -0.47 -9.97 -4.22
C MET A 131 -0.21 -11.44 -4.49
N ASP A 132 -1.01 -12.31 -3.88
CA ASP A 132 -0.85 -13.75 -3.90
C ASP A 132 -2.17 -14.42 -4.26
N GLN A 133 -2.15 -15.38 -5.17
CA GLN A 133 -3.31 -16.21 -5.49
C GLN A 133 -2.88 -17.66 -5.61
N ALA A 134 -3.35 -18.52 -4.70
CA ALA A 134 -2.92 -19.90 -4.59
C ALA A 134 -3.60 -20.84 -5.60
N SER A 135 -4.82 -20.50 -6.06
CA SER A 135 -5.52 -21.25 -7.11
C SER A 135 -6.46 -20.34 -7.89
N GLU A 136 -6.93 -20.78 -9.07
CA GLU A 136 -7.85 -20.02 -9.90
C GLU A 136 -9.16 -19.68 -9.18
N SER A 137 -9.64 -20.55 -8.31
CA SER A 137 -10.89 -20.37 -7.56
C SER A 137 -10.75 -19.56 -6.27
N GLU A 138 -9.53 -19.28 -5.83
CA GLU A 138 -9.29 -18.51 -4.61
C GLU A 138 -9.19 -17.01 -4.88
N LEU A 139 -9.50 -16.24 -3.85
CA LEU A 139 -9.37 -14.79 -3.90
C LEU A 139 -7.90 -14.37 -3.83
N VAL A 140 -7.58 -13.27 -4.50
CA VAL A 140 -6.27 -12.63 -4.39
C VAL A 140 -6.06 -12.14 -2.96
N LEU A 141 -5.00 -12.59 -2.31
CA LEU A 141 -4.58 -12.08 -1.01
C LEU A 141 -3.69 -10.85 -1.20
N SER A 142 -3.86 -9.86 -0.33
CA SER A 142 -2.97 -8.70 -0.24
C SER A 142 -2.17 -8.76 1.04
N ILE A 143 -0.85 -8.70 0.93
CA ILE A 143 0.11 -8.87 2.02
C ILE A 143 0.95 -7.60 2.13
N ASN A 144 1.05 -7.01 3.32
CA ASN A 144 1.81 -5.80 3.53
C ASN A 144 3.31 -6.07 3.78
N ARG A 145 4.10 -5.00 3.91
CA ARG A 145 5.56 -5.08 4.15
C ARG A 145 5.97 -5.81 5.43
N LYS A 146 5.03 -6.11 6.33
CA LYS A 146 5.26 -6.87 7.57
C LYS A 146 4.85 -8.34 7.44
N GLY A 147 4.43 -8.77 6.26
CA GLY A 147 3.94 -10.12 6.02
C GLY A 147 2.52 -10.35 6.56
N LEU A 148 1.78 -9.29 6.86
CA LEU A 148 0.41 -9.40 7.37
C LEU A 148 -0.59 -9.32 6.22
N ARG A 149 -1.61 -10.16 6.25
CA ARG A 149 -2.78 -10.06 5.41
C ARG A 149 -3.49 -8.73 5.65
N VAL A 150 -3.86 -8.04 4.58
CA VAL A 150 -4.50 -6.71 4.64
C VAL A 150 -5.58 -6.60 3.57
N GLY A 151 -6.47 -5.64 3.74
CA GLY A 151 -7.53 -5.37 2.77
C GLY A 151 -6.99 -5.04 1.38
N LEU A 152 -7.77 -5.40 0.36
CA LEU A 152 -7.51 -5.15 -1.05
C LEU A 152 -8.70 -4.43 -1.69
N PRO A 153 -8.51 -3.28 -2.37
CA PRO A 153 -9.57 -2.66 -3.14
C PRO A 153 -10.12 -3.61 -4.20
N LYS A 154 -11.45 -3.66 -4.31
CA LYS A 154 -12.10 -4.57 -5.27
C LYS A 154 -11.65 -4.32 -6.70
N GLU A 155 -11.54 -3.06 -7.09
CA GLU A 155 -11.09 -2.66 -8.43
C GLU A 155 -9.69 -3.16 -8.76
N THR A 156 -8.80 -3.18 -7.74
CA THR A 156 -7.45 -3.75 -7.89
C THR A 156 -7.51 -5.27 -8.03
N ALA A 157 -8.36 -5.94 -7.25
CA ALA A 157 -8.56 -7.40 -7.38
C ALA A 157 -9.12 -7.75 -8.76
N ASP A 158 -10.12 -7.00 -9.24
CA ASP A 158 -10.72 -7.20 -10.57
C ASP A 158 -9.68 -6.99 -11.70
N ALA A 159 -8.75 -6.04 -11.53
CA ALA A 159 -7.66 -5.82 -12.49
C ALA A 159 -6.65 -6.97 -12.56
N LEU A 160 -6.56 -7.78 -11.50
CA LEU A 160 -5.69 -8.97 -11.45
C LEU A 160 -6.44 -10.26 -11.87
N ALA A 161 -7.75 -10.22 -12.02
CA ALA A 161 -8.56 -11.40 -12.37
C ALA A 161 -8.09 -12.15 -13.65
N PRO A 162 -7.55 -11.48 -14.71
CA PRO A 162 -7.02 -12.19 -15.87
C PRO A 162 -5.87 -13.13 -15.56
N LEU A 163 -5.19 -12.95 -14.41
CA LEU A 163 -4.09 -13.80 -13.97
C LEU A 163 -4.56 -15.07 -13.25
N ALA A 164 -5.83 -15.18 -12.86
CA ALA A 164 -6.36 -16.29 -12.06
C ALA A 164 -6.04 -17.67 -12.69
N LYS A 165 -6.19 -17.82 -14.02
CA LYS A 165 -5.87 -19.04 -14.75
C LYS A 165 -4.39 -19.44 -14.75
N PHE A 166 -3.51 -18.57 -14.27
CA PHE A 166 -2.07 -18.80 -14.13
C PHE A 166 -1.65 -19.04 -12.69
N ALA A 167 -2.61 -19.14 -11.75
CA ALA A 167 -2.32 -19.45 -10.35
C ALA A 167 -1.71 -20.87 -10.20
N PRO A 168 -0.84 -21.11 -9.18
CA PRO A 168 -0.39 -20.14 -8.17
C PRO A 168 0.55 -19.07 -8.73
N TRP A 169 0.37 -17.84 -8.24
CA TRP A 169 1.30 -16.74 -8.55
C TRP A 169 1.42 -15.77 -7.37
N ARG A 170 2.59 -15.12 -7.27
CA ARG A 170 2.86 -14.04 -6.31
C ARG A 170 3.60 -12.90 -6.97
N LEU A 171 3.01 -11.71 -6.90
CA LEU A 171 3.56 -10.48 -7.45
C LEU A 171 3.92 -9.53 -6.32
N ASP A 172 5.05 -8.84 -6.45
CA ASP A 172 5.51 -7.82 -5.52
C ASP A 172 5.38 -6.45 -6.15
N GLY A 173 4.82 -5.49 -5.41
CA GLY A 173 4.48 -4.21 -5.98
C GLY A 173 4.18 -3.13 -4.94
N GLU A 174 3.76 -1.98 -5.43
CA GLU A 174 3.29 -0.84 -4.63
C GLU A 174 1.86 -0.51 -5.00
N LEU A 175 0.99 -0.37 -4.01
CA LEU A 175 -0.39 0.07 -4.19
C LEU A 175 -0.47 1.58 -3.92
N VAL A 176 -0.75 2.35 -4.97
CA VAL A 176 -0.95 3.81 -4.93
C VAL A 176 -2.43 4.09 -5.18
N GLY A 177 -3.17 4.43 -4.13
CA GLY A 177 -4.64 4.46 -4.22
C GLY A 177 -5.19 3.07 -4.53
N THR A 178 -5.80 2.91 -5.70
CA THR A 178 -6.31 1.64 -6.24
C THR A 178 -5.43 1.05 -7.34
N ILE A 179 -4.35 1.73 -7.74
CA ILE A 179 -3.45 1.27 -8.80
C ILE A 179 -2.33 0.42 -8.18
N PHE A 180 -2.18 -0.81 -8.64
CA PHE A 180 -1.10 -1.71 -8.25
C PHE A 180 0.04 -1.66 -9.27
N PHE A 181 1.18 -1.12 -8.85
CA PHE A 181 2.42 -1.05 -9.64
C PHE A 181 3.28 -2.27 -9.34
N VAL A 182 3.29 -3.22 -10.27
CA VAL A 182 4.04 -4.48 -10.16
C VAL A 182 5.50 -4.25 -10.56
N PHE A 183 6.44 -4.66 -9.74
CA PHE A 183 7.88 -4.50 -10.03
C PHE A 183 8.71 -5.76 -9.80
N ASP A 184 8.11 -6.87 -9.33
CA ASP A 184 8.76 -8.17 -9.23
C ASP A 184 7.74 -9.31 -9.29
N VAL A 185 8.21 -10.52 -9.65
CA VAL A 185 7.43 -11.76 -9.68
C VAL A 185 8.15 -12.76 -8.78
N LEU A 186 7.48 -13.26 -7.75
CA LEU A 186 8.06 -14.14 -6.73
C LEU A 186 7.59 -15.59 -6.86
N GLU A 187 6.47 -15.80 -7.51
CA GLU A 187 5.93 -17.09 -7.88
C GLU A 187 5.13 -16.95 -9.18
N TRP A 188 5.29 -17.90 -10.10
CA TRP A 188 4.55 -17.90 -11.36
C TRP A 188 4.23 -19.31 -11.80
N GLN A 189 2.92 -19.63 -11.93
CA GLN A 189 2.43 -20.97 -12.29
C GLN A 189 3.00 -22.07 -11.39
N GLY A 190 3.06 -21.81 -10.08
CA GLY A 190 3.59 -22.74 -9.08
C GLY A 190 5.11 -22.85 -9.03
N VAL A 191 5.83 -22.09 -9.85
CA VAL A 191 7.29 -22.04 -9.79
C VAL A 191 7.71 -20.90 -8.84
N ASP A 192 8.43 -21.24 -7.76
CA ASP A 192 9.10 -20.27 -6.90
C ASP A 192 10.25 -19.60 -7.66
N THR A 193 10.11 -18.31 -7.91
CA THR A 193 11.10 -17.52 -8.66
C THR A 193 12.04 -16.74 -7.74
N THR A 194 11.95 -16.90 -6.43
CA THR A 194 12.82 -16.19 -5.47
C THR A 194 14.28 -16.56 -5.60
N THR A 195 14.56 -17.78 -6.08
CA THR A 195 15.90 -18.28 -6.36
C THR A 195 16.45 -17.84 -7.73
N GLU A 196 15.61 -17.27 -8.59
CA GLU A 196 15.99 -16.72 -9.86
C GLU A 196 16.63 -15.34 -9.70
N THR A 197 17.49 -14.96 -10.64
CA THR A 197 18.09 -13.63 -10.68
C THR A 197 17.05 -12.56 -10.99
N VAL A 198 17.35 -11.30 -10.66
CA VAL A 198 16.52 -10.15 -11.08
C VAL A 198 16.31 -10.15 -12.59
N ALA A 199 17.35 -10.49 -13.38
CA ALA A 199 17.23 -10.55 -14.83
C ALA A 199 16.15 -11.54 -15.29
N GLN A 200 16.14 -12.75 -14.74
CA GLN A 200 15.15 -13.78 -15.06
C GLN A 200 13.74 -13.39 -14.59
N ARG A 201 13.61 -12.82 -13.40
CA ARG A 201 12.31 -12.35 -12.90
C ARG A 201 11.75 -11.17 -13.70
N LEU A 202 12.60 -10.31 -14.26
CA LEU A 202 12.19 -9.24 -15.17
C LEU A 202 11.65 -9.78 -16.51
N GLU A 203 12.17 -10.90 -17.00
CA GLU A 203 11.62 -11.58 -18.18
C GLU A 203 10.20 -12.12 -17.90
N ARG A 204 10.01 -12.72 -16.72
CA ARG A 204 8.67 -13.14 -16.29
C ARG A 204 7.72 -11.96 -16.12
N LEU A 205 8.22 -10.83 -15.66
CA LEU A 205 7.44 -9.61 -15.49
C LEU A 205 6.92 -9.07 -16.83
N GLU A 206 7.66 -9.23 -17.94
CA GLU A 206 7.16 -8.88 -19.27
C GLU A 206 6.01 -9.82 -19.71
N VAL A 207 6.04 -11.10 -19.32
CA VAL A 207 4.89 -12.00 -19.52
C VAL A 207 3.67 -11.53 -18.75
N VAL A 208 3.84 -11.21 -17.47
CA VAL A 208 2.75 -10.67 -16.62
C VAL A 208 2.18 -9.38 -17.23
N LYS A 209 3.04 -8.49 -17.70
CA LYS A 209 2.65 -7.22 -18.33
C LYS A 209 1.78 -7.42 -19.58
N ALA A 210 2.09 -8.44 -20.40
CA ALA A 210 1.30 -8.77 -21.58
C ALA A 210 -0.10 -9.31 -21.24
N LEU A 211 -0.28 -9.89 -20.05
CA LEU A 211 -1.54 -10.47 -19.58
C LEU A 211 -2.42 -9.47 -18.81
N LEU A 212 -1.82 -8.43 -18.24
CA LEU A 212 -2.55 -7.42 -17.48
C LEU A 212 -3.30 -6.47 -18.43
N PRO A 213 -4.57 -6.16 -18.14
CA PRO A 213 -5.30 -5.13 -18.87
C PRO A 213 -4.70 -3.76 -18.61
N LYS A 214 -4.83 -2.85 -19.57
CA LYS A 214 -4.49 -1.45 -19.32
C LYS A 214 -5.41 -0.89 -18.23
N GLY A 215 -4.83 -0.41 -17.13
CA GLY A 215 -5.67 0.14 -16.06
C GLY A 215 -5.01 0.13 -14.69
N LEU A 216 -5.68 -0.49 -13.73
CA LEU A 216 -5.33 -0.44 -12.29
C LEU A 216 -4.21 -1.42 -11.87
N ALA A 217 -3.78 -2.32 -12.74
CA ALA A 217 -2.59 -3.14 -12.54
C ALA A 217 -1.57 -2.81 -13.64
N ARG A 218 -0.38 -2.37 -13.27
CA ARG A 218 0.65 -1.88 -14.21
C ARG A 218 2.02 -2.41 -13.82
N VAL A 219 2.77 -2.90 -14.80
CA VAL A 219 4.17 -3.23 -14.58
C VAL A 219 5.02 -1.97 -14.64
N VAL A 220 5.87 -1.77 -13.65
CA VAL A 220 6.80 -0.63 -13.58
C VAL A 220 7.83 -0.74 -14.71
N TYR A 221 8.05 0.37 -15.42
CA TYR A 221 9.08 0.43 -16.44
C TYR A 221 10.47 0.20 -15.84
N THR A 222 11.28 -0.61 -16.52
CA THR A 222 12.66 -0.93 -16.11
C THR A 222 13.64 -0.37 -17.13
N ALA A 223 14.41 0.63 -16.73
CA ALA A 223 15.49 1.21 -17.52
C ALA A 223 16.75 0.33 -17.40
N ARG A 224 17.35 -0.02 -18.55
CA ARG A 224 18.48 -0.98 -18.63
C ARG A 224 19.79 -0.32 -19.04
N THR A 225 19.77 0.49 -20.10
CA THR A 225 20.96 1.20 -20.57
C THR A 225 21.25 2.44 -19.76
N ALA A 226 22.49 2.91 -19.75
CA ALA A 226 22.88 4.16 -19.06
C ALA A 226 22.01 5.34 -19.49
N GLN A 227 21.69 5.46 -20.78
CA GLN A 227 20.83 6.51 -21.31
C GLN A 227 19.40 6.40 -20.77
N GLU A 228 18.80 5.21 -20.78
CA GLU A 228 17.45 4.98 -20.24
C GLU A 228 17.38 5.26 -18.73
N LYS A 229 18.40 4.82 -17.98
CA LYS A 229 18.50 5.02 -16.54
C LYS A 229 18.58 6.51 -16.20
N GLN A 230 19.41 7.27 -16.91
CA GLN A 230 19.50 8.72 -16.73
C GLN A 230 18.18 9.41 -17.09
N ALA A 231 17.58 9.05 -18.24
CA ALA A 231 16.32 9.62 -18.69
C ALA A 231 15.17 9.34 -17.69
N LEU A 232 15.10 8.13 -17.12
CA LEU A 232 14.14 7.79 -16.10
C LEU A 232 14.34 8.62 -14.82
N LEU A 233 15.58 8.76 -14.37
CA LEU A 233 15.93 9.55 -13.18
C LEU A 233 15.52 11.01 -13.35
N ASP A 234 15.83 11.61 -14.50
CA ASP A 234 15.49 13.00 -14.81
C ASP A 234 13.97 13.19 -14.92
N LYS A 235 13.28 12.26 -15.57
CA LYS A 235 11.82 12.25 -15.67
C LYS A 235 11.16 12.19 -14.28
N VAL A 236 11.54 11.22 -13.44
CA VAL A 236 10.94 11.05 -12.11
C VAL A 236 11.19 12.28 -11.25
N ARG A 237 12.36 12.91 -11.38
CA ARG A 237 12.66 14.17 -10.67
C ARG A 237 11.81 15.34 -11.17
N ALA A 238 11.64 15.47 -12.49
CA ALA A 238 10.80 16.51 -13.09
C ALA A 238 9.32 16.35 -12.70
N ASP A 239 8.84 15.11 -12.62
CA ASP A 239 7.48 14.77 -12.20
C ASP A 239 7.29 14.85 -10.65
N LYS A 240 8.33 15.23 -9.90
CA LYS A 240 8.33 15.28 -8.42
C LYS A 240 8.01 13.93 -7.77
N GLY A 241 8.40 12.83 -8.40
CA GLY A 241 8.28 11.48 -7.86
C GLY A 241 9.18 11.26 -6.63
N GLU A 242 8.93 10.19 -5.88
CA GLU A 242 9.65 9.90 -4.62
C GLU A 242 11.13 9.60 -4.83
N GLY A 243 11.49 9.00 -5.98
CA GLY A 243 12.84 8.57 -6.28
C GLY A 243 12.89 7.37 -7.21
N VAL A 244 14.01 6.65 -7.16
CA VAL A 244 14.25 5.46 -7.98
C VAL A 244 14.82 4.31 -7.16
N VAL A 245 14.68 3.09 -7.68
CA VAL A 245 15.24 1.86 -7.12
C VAL A 245 16.22 1.27 -8.13
N PHE A 246 17.44 1.04 -7.70
CA PHE A 246 18.47 0.30 -8.42
C PHE A 246 18.39 -1.18 -8.04
N LYS A 247 18.43 -2.08 -9.01
CA LYS A 247 18.41 -3.53 -8.81
C LYS A 247 19.57 -4.16 -9.58
N ARG A 248 20.37 -5.01 -8.88
CA ARG A 248 21.46 -5.74 -9.49
C ARG A 248 20.91 -6.94 -10.25
N LEU A 249 21.25 -7.07 -11.54
CA LEU A 249 20.69 -8.09 -12.44
C LEU A 249 20.96 -9.53 -11.98
N ALA A 250 22.14 -9.80 -11.43
CA ALA A 250 22.55 -11.12 -10.97
C ALA A 250 22.01 -11.51 -9.58
N ALA A 251 21.31 -10.59 -8.88
CA ALA A 251 20.85 -10.85 -7.53
C ALA A 251 19.62 -11.75 -7.48
N VAL A 252 19.56 -12.62 -6.48
CA VAL A 252 18.37 -13.38 -6.11
C VAL A 252 17.50 -12.59 -5.13
N TYR A 253 16.28 -13.05 -4.88
CA TYR A 253 15.39 -12.39 -3.93
C TYR A 253 15.78 -12.76 -2.50
N THR A 254 15.98 -11.75 -1.66
CA THR A 254 16.32 -11.95 -0.25
C THR A 254 15.28 -11.26 0.64
N PRO A 255 14.38 -11.98 1.31
CA PRO A 255 13.40 -11.39 2.21
C PRO A 255 14.05 -10.60 3.34
N GLY A 256 13.37 -9.54 3.78
CA GLY A 256 13.86 -8.69 4.87
C GLY A 256 14.78 -7.57 4.40
N ARG A 257 15.47 -6.93 5.34
CA ARG A 257 16.39 -5.82 5.09
C ARG A 257 17.81 -6.25 5.39
N PRO A 258 18.76 -6.11 4.46
CA PRO A 258 20.18 -6.32 4.76
C PRO A 258 20.67 -5.28 5.77
N ALA A 259 21.66 -5.64 6.60
CA ALA A 259 22.23 -4.76 7.63
C ALA A 259 22.78 -3.46 7.02
N SER A 260 23.39 -3.54 5.84
CA SER A 260 23.88 -2.38 5.08
C SER A 260 23.96 -2.73 3.60
N GLY A 261 23.95 -1.74 2.71
CA GLY A 261 24.04 -1.93 1.26
C GLY A 261 22.93 -2.85 0.72
N GLY A 262 23.31 -3.81 -0.11
CA GLY A 262 22.44 -4.83 -0.71
C GLY A 262 22.36 -4.70 -2.22
N ASP A 263 21.73 -5.71 -2.83
CA ASP A 263 21.59 -5.82 -4.29
C ASP A 263 20.38 -5.05 -4.85
N GLN A 264 19.59 -4.44 -3.95
CA GLN A 264 18.53 -3.50 -4.30
C GLN A 264 18.65 -2.28 -3.40
N LEU A 265 18.78 -1.11 -3.99
CA LEU A 265 19.05 0.15 -3.31
C LEU A 265 18.05 1.21 -3.75
N LYS A 266 17.58 2.03 -2.82
CA LYS A 266 16.70 3.17 -3.13
C LYS A 266 17.48 4.47 -3.11
N HIS A 267 17.19 5.35 -4.06
CA HIS A 267 17.62 6.73 -4.07
C HIS A 267 16.38 7.63 -4.04
N LYS A 268 16.19 8.34 -2.93
CA LYS A 268 15.07 9.26 -2.76
C LYS A 268 15.44 10.67 -3.17
N PHE A 269 14.52 11.37 -3.82
CA PHE A 269 14.64 12.78 -4.16
C PHE A 269 14.12 13.63 -3.00
N VAL A 270 14.83 13.59 -1.88
CA VAL A 270 14.49 14.36 -0.68
C VAL A 270 15.57 15.40 -0.43
N ASP A 271 15.12 16.59 -0.08
CA ASP A 271 15.97 17.62 0.49
C ASP A 271 15.81 17.61 2.00
N THR A 272 16.89 17.90 2.73
CA THR A 272 16.87 18.05 4.17
C THR A 272 16.88 19.53 4.52
N ALA A 273 16.00 19.92 5.44
CA ALA A 273 15.99 21.26 6.00
C ALA A 273 15.94 21.16 7.54
N THR A 274 16.53 22.14 8.21
CA THR A 274 16.44 22.25 9.66
C THR A 274 15.21 23.07 10.01
N PHE A 275 14.35 22.51 10.85
CA PHE A 275 13.15 23.18 11.35
C PHE A 275 13.26 23.40 12.86
N VAL A 276 12.57 24.43 13.34
CA VAL A 276 12.38 24.69 14.76
C VAL A 276 11.02 24.14 15.17
N VAL A 277 10.97 23.41 16.27
CA VAL A 277 9.69 23.03 16.89
C VAL A 277 9.11 24.28 17.54
N THR A 278 8.02 24.80 16.98
CA THR A 278 7.37 26.02 17.44
C THR A 278 6.34 25.77 18.54
N SER A 279 5.72 24.59 18.52
CA SER A 279 4.83 24.15 19.60
C SER A 279 4.68 22.63 19.63
N HIS A 280 4.31 22.10 20.79
CA HIS A 280 3.86 20.71 20.94
C HIS A 280 2.59 20.66 21.78
N SER A 281 1.75 19.69 21.53
CA SER A 281 0.59 19.42 22.38
C SER A 281 0.87 18.22 23.27
N ALA A 282 0.63 18.35 24.58
CA ALA A 282 0.79 17.24 25.53
C ALA A 282 -0.07 16.01 25.17
N ASP A 283 -1.21 16.25 24.50
CA ASP A 283 -2.19 15.21 24.17
C ASP A 283 -2.01 14.59 22.76
N ARG A 284 -1.03 15.06 21.99
CA ARG A 284 -0.80 14.61 20.60
C ARG A 284 0.66 14.24 20.39
N ARG A 285 0.89 13.21 19.57
CA ARG A 285 2.23 12.83 19.12
C ARG A 285 2.75 13.71 17.98
N SER A 286 2.22 14.92 17.81
CA SER A 286 2.58 15.84 16.74
C SER A 286 3.22 17.08 17.30
N VAL A 287 4.20 17.58 16.57
CA VAL A 287 4.87 18.87 16.82
C VAL A 287 4.62 19.81 15.66
N GLN A 288 4.51 21.10 15.95
CA GLN A 288 4.42 22.14 14.94
C GLN A 288 5.82 22.59 14.54
N LEU A 289 6.06 22.72 13.23
CA LEU A 289 7.36 23.08 12.68
C LEU A 289 7.32 24.50 12.09
N GLY A 290 8.39 25.26 12.31
CA GLY A 290 8.64 26.54 11.67
C GLY A 290 10.05 26.65 11.14
N LEU A 291 10.31 27.65 10.29
CA LEU A 291 11.67 28.00 9.89
C LEU A 291 12.32 28.87 10.97
N SER A 292 13.64 28.70 11.16
CA SER A 292 14.40 29.38 12.21
C SER A 292 14.47 30.92 12.04
N ASP A 293 14.25 31.39 10.82
CA ASP A 293 14.41 32.79 10.43
C ASP A 293 13.11 33.54 10.16
N VAL A 294 11.98 32.84 10.08
CA VAL A 294 10.65 33.40 9.84
C VAL A 294 9.61 32.71 10.69
N SER A 295 8.70 33.48 11.30
CA SER A 295 7.57 32.97 12.07
C SER A 295 6.49 32.32 11.21
N ARG A 296 6.89 31.62 10.14
CA ARG A 296 5.99 30.95 9.22
C ARG A 296 5.72 29.52 9.71
N ASP A 297 4.46 29.24 9.98
CA ASP A 297 3.98 27.90 10.28
C ASP A 297 4.03 27.04 9.01
N LEU A 298 4.73 25.92 9.10
CA LEU A 298 4.88 24.94 8.01
C LEU A 298 3.98 23.71 8.20
N GLY A 299 3.14 23.69 9.23
CA GLY A 299 2.28 22.58 9.58
C GLY A 299 2.85 21.68 10.66
N SER A 300 2.18 20.56 10.92
CA SER A 300 2.54 19.61 11.99
C SER A 300 3.00 18.28 11.44
N VAL A 301 3.95 17.66 12.15
CA VAL A 301 4.44 16.29 11.89
C VAL A 301 4.10 15.41 13.10
N THR A 302 3.75 14.14 12.83
CA THR A 302 3.42 13.11 13.82
C THR A 302 4.49 12.04 13.90
#